data_223c86c7f5d3caa7a7b277413f2157ca
#
_entry.id   223c86c7f5d3caa7a7b277413f2157ca
#
_cell.length_a   1.000
_cell.length_b   1.000
_cell.length_c   1.000
_cell.angle_alpha   90.00
_cell.angle_beta   90.00
_cell.angle_gamma   90.00
#
_symmetry.space_group_name_H-M   'P 1'
#
loop_
_entity.id
_entity.type
_entity.pdbx_description
1 polymer ?
#
loop_
_entity_poly.entity_id
_entity_poly.type
_entity_poly.pdbx_seq_one_letter_code
_entity_poly.pdbx_strand_id
1 'polypeptide(L)'
;METTATILHADLDAFYASVEQLLDPSLRGKAIAVGGGVVLAASYEAKSFGVSSGMSGRRARELCPQLIFVGGHFQDYQRLGDAAINVLNDFTPLVERISIDEAFADVAGCTHLFGSPPEIARAVRRRVRAELSLPISIGVARTKH
;
A
#
# COMPACT_ATOMS: atom_id res chain seq x y z
N MET A 1 -4.10 32.58 11.89
CA MET A 1 -5.01 31.62 11.24
C MET A 1 -4.34 30.28 11.09
N GLU A 2 -4.97 29.23 11.54
CA GLU A 2 -4.40 27.90 11.42
C GLU A 2 -4.44 27.43 9.97
N THR A 3 -3.35 26.81 9.54
CA THR A 3 -3.28 26.14 8.25
C THR A 3 -3.66 24.69 8.44
N THR A 4 -4.78 24.28 7.84
CA THR A 4 -5.22 22.90 7.91
C THR A 4 -4.37 22.02 7.00
N ALA A 5 -3.96 20.85 7.49
CA ALA A 5 -3.29 19.85 6.67
C ALA A 5 -4.30 19.26 5.68
N THR A 6 -3.99 19.32 4.39
CA THR A 6 -4.89 18.93 3.31
C THR A 6 -4.27 17.94 2.32
N ILE A 7 -3.02 17.54 2.54
CA ILE A 7 -2.34 16.61 1.65
C ILE A 7 -2.41 15.22 2.27
N LEU A 8 -3.01 14.29 1.55
CA LEU A 8 -2.99 12.88 1.92
C LEU A 8 -1.80 12.21 1.25
N HIS A 9 -1.06 11.40 2.00
CA HIS A 9 -0.05 10.51 1.46
C HIS A 9 -0.55 9.08 1.64
N ALA A 10 -0.89 8.43 0.55
CA ALA A 10 -1.44 7.08 0.54
C ALA A 10 -0.38 6.08 0.08
N ASP A 11 -0.26 4.98 0.81
CA ASP A 11 0.74 3.94 0.56
C ASP A 11 0.11 2.56 0.84
N LEU A 12 0.07 1.70 -0.18
CA LEU A 12 -0.43 0.33 -0.01
C LEU A 12 0.61 -0.50 0.73
N ASP A 13 0.22 -1.03 1.89
CA ASP A 13 1.13 -1.71 2.82
C ASP A 13 1.58 -3.07 2.26
N ALA A 14 2.91 -3.30 2.23
CA ALA A 14 3.50 -4.55 1.75
C ALA A 14 2.85 -5.00 0.44
N PHE A 15 2.73 -4.09 -0.52
CA PHE A 15 1.79 -4.21 -1.64
C PHE A 15 1.89 -5.53 -2.40
N TYR A 16 3.06 -5.85 -2.94
CA TYR A 16 3.19 -7.08 -3.74
C TYR A 16 2.88 -8.32 -2.92
N ALA A 17 3.34 -8.37 -1.66
CA ALA A 17 3.05 -9.49 -0.79
C ALA A 17 1.56 -9.60 -0.47
N SER A 18 0.91 -8.47 -0.23
CA SER A 18 -0.54 -8.42 0.03
C SER A 18 -1.33 -8.91 -1.18
N VAL A 19 -0.91 -8.56 -2.39
CA VAL A 19 -1.55 -9.04 -3.63
C VAL A 19 -1.37 -10.55 -3.76
N GLU A 20 -0.18 -11.07 -3.48
CA GLU A 20 0.07 -12.52 -3.58
C GLU A 20 -0.80 -13.30 -2.60
N GLN A 21 -0.98 -12.79 -1.38
CA GLN A 21 -1.87 -13.40 -0.39
C GLN A 21 -3.35 -13.30 -0.81
N LEU A 22 -3.70 -12.28 -1.58
CA LEU A 22 -5.04 -12.11 -2.12
C LEU A 22 -5.30 -13.11 -3.26
N LEU A 23 -4.33 -13.28 -4.15
CA LEU A 23 -4.42 -14.23 -5.28
C LEU A 23 -4.40 -15.68 -4.80
N ASP A 24 -3.65 -15.98 -3.75
CA ASP A 24 -3.56 -17.30 -3.16
C ASP A 24 -3.82 -17.22 -1.66
N PRO A 25 -5.08 -17.42 -1.23
CA PRO A 25 -5.44 -17.33 0.20
C PRO A 25 -4.70 -18.31 1.11
N SER A 26 -4.11 -19.38 0.57
CA SER A 26 -3.31 -20.31 1.36
C SER A 26 -2.05 -19.66 1.93
N LEU A 27 -1.61 -18.52 1.36
CA LEU A 27 -0.45 -17.78 1.80
C LEU A 27 -0.76 -16.82 2.96
N ARG A 28 -2.01 -16.63 3.31
CA ARG A 28 -2.40 -15.77 4.42
C ARG A 28 -1.84 -16.31 5.73
N GLY A 29 -1.30 -15.40 6.54
CA GLY A 29 -0.68 -15.75 7.82
C GLY A 29 0.69 -16.38 7.69
N LYS A 30 1.21 -16.53 6.49
CA LYS A 30 2.53 -17.11 6.26
C LYS A 30 3.58 -16.05 5.95
N ALA A 31 4.82 -16.35 6.28
CA ALA A 31 5.96 -15.51 5.93
C ALA A 31 6.26 -15.70 4.45
N ILE A 32 5.97 -14.69 3.65
CA ILE A 32 6.25 -14.71 2.22
C ILE A 32 7.08 -13.48 1.81
N ALA A 33 7.84 -13.64 0.75
CA ALA A 33 8.56 -12.55 0.11
C ALA A 33 8.33 -12.62 -1.39
N VAL A 34 8.17 -11.47 -2.01
CA VAL A 34 8.06 -11.34 -3.46
C VAL A 34 9.45 -11.07 -4.02
N GLY A 35 9.83 -11.82 -5.06
CA GLY A 35 11.14 -11.73 -5.67
C GLY A 35 11.91 -13.02 -5.50
N GLY A 36 13.24 -12.95 -5.58
CA GLY A 36 14.11 -14.12 -5.48
C GLY A 36 15.51 -13.71 -5.09
N GLY A 37 16.27 -13.12 -6.01
CA GLY A 37 17.62 -12.61 -5.72
C GLY A 37 17.60 -11.46 -4.73
N VAL A 38 16.60 -10.58 -4.84
CA VAL A 38 16.39 -9.46 -3.95
C VAL A 38 14.91 -9.46 -3.52
N VAL A 39 14.64 -9.15 -2.25
CA VAL A 39 13.28 -9.03 -1.74
C VAL A 39 12.69 -7.72 -2.27
N LEU A 40 11.58 -7.80 -3.01
CA LEU A 40 10.84 -6.63 -3.48
C LEU A 40 9.81 -6.20 -2.45
N ALA A 41 9.18 -7.16 -1.78
CA ALA A 41 8.22 -6.89 -0.71
C ALA A 41 8.16 -8.11 0.21
N ALA A 42 7.79 -7.90 1.47
CA ALA A 42 7.68 -8.96 2.46
C ALA A 42 6.36 -8.84 3.20
N SER A 43 5.73 -9.97 3.54
CA SER A 43 4.52 -9.98 4.37
C SER A 43 4.85 -9.52 5.79
N TYR A 44 3.82 -9.17 6.55
CA TYR A 44 3.99 -8.79 7.96
C TYR A 44 4.65 -9.91 8.74
N GLU A 45 4.28 -11.16 8.49
CA GLU A 45 4.87 -12.33 9.14
C GLU A 45 6.37 -12.41 8.85
N ALA A 46 6.77 -12.19 7.59
CA ALA A 46 8.19 -12.18 7.22
C ALA A 46 8.92 -10.99 7.87
N LYS A 47 8.29 -9.81 7.91
CA LYS A 47 8.88 -8.63 8.54
C LYS A 47 9.14 -8.84 10.02
N SER A 48 8.31 -9.62 10.71
CA SER A 48 8.51 -9.92 12.12
C SER A 48 9.81 -10.70 12.38
N PHE A 49 10.36 -11.36 11.37
CA PHE A 49 11.65 -12.04 11.43
C PHE A 49 12.81 -11.16 10.97
N GLY A 50 12.54 -9.90 10.63
CA GLY A 50 13.55 -8.96 10.17
C GLY A 50 13.74 -8.90 8.65
N VAL A 51 12.89 -9.59 7.90
CA VAL A 51 12.93 -9.53 6.43
C VAL A 51 12.42 -8.18 5.96
N SER A 52 13.17 -7.53 5.07
CA SER A 52 12.81 -6.20 4.55
C SER A 52 13.10 -6.10 3.06
N SER A 53 12.41 -5.15 2.42
CA SER A 53 12.61 -4.81 1.01
C SER A 53 14.06 -4.40 0.76
N GLY A 54 14.61 -4.84 -0.35
CA GLY A 54 15.98 -4.50 -0.75
C GLY A 54 17.04 -5.48 -0.25
N MET A 55 16.69 -6.34 0.70
CA MET A 55 17.61 -7.35 1.24
C MET A 55 17.78 -8.50 0.24
N SER A 56 18.96 -9.18 0.27
CA SER A 56 19.16 -10.35 -0.58
C SER A 56 18.21 -11.48 -0.15
N GLY A 57 17.77 -12.29 -1.12
CA GLY A 57 16.94 -13.45 -0.82
C GLY A 57 17.63 -14.43 0.10
N ARG A 58 18.95 -14.58 -0.04
CA ARG A 58 19.76 -15.42 0.84
C ARG A 58 19.70 -14.95 2.30
N ARG A 59 19.90 -13.65 2.52
CA ARG A 59 19.83 -13.07 3.87
C ARG A 59 18.42 -13.20 4.46
N ALA A 60 17.40 -12.98 3.65
CA ALA A 60 16.03 -13.14 4.08
C ALA A 60 15.74 -14.56 4.56
N ARG A 61 16.22 -15.56 3.84
CA ARG A 61 16.03 -16.96 4.23
C ARG A 61 16.83 -17.33 5.48
N GLU A 62 17.97 -16.69 5.71
CA GLU A 62 18.73 -16.88 6.96
C GLU A 62 17.91 -16.37 8.15
N LEU A 63 17.27 -15.21 8.00
CA LEU A 63 16.45 -14.61 9.05
C LEU A 63 15.13 -15.35 9.26
N CYS A 64 14.57 -15.90 8.20
CA CYS A 64 13.29 -16.59 8.21
C CYS A 64 13.39 -17.88 7.39
N PRO A 65 13.80 -19.00 8.03
CA PRO A 65 14.00 -20.27 7.30
C PRO A 65 12.75 -20.81 6.61
N GLN A 66 11.55 -20.49 7.15
CA GLN A 66 10.28 -20.92 6.58
C GLN A 66 9.75 -19.99 5.49
N LEU A 67 10.54 -18.99 5.08
CA LEU A 67 10.12 -18.01 4.09
C LEU A 67 9.78 -18.65 2.75
N ILE A 68 8.63 -18.29 2.20
CA ILE A 68 8.17 -18.73 0.90
C ILE A 68 8.38 -17.60 -0.10
N PHE A 69 9.13 -17.83 -1.15
CA PHE A 69 9.30 -16.86 -2.23
C PHE A 69 8.19 -17.06 -3.26
N VAL A 70 7.52 -15.97 -3.62
CA VAL A 70 6.43 -15.97 -4.59
C VAL A 70 6.57 -14.74 -5.49
N GLY A 71 5.73 -14.63 -6.50
CA GLY A 71 5.61 -13.39 -7.24
C GLY A 71 5.63 -13.55 -8.74
N GLY A 72 5.81 -12.40 -9.41
CA GLY A 72 5.78 -12.33 -10.86
C GLY A 72 4.42 -11.99 -11.44
N HIS A 73 3.42 -11.75 -10.62
CA HIS A 73 2.06 -11.39 -11.07
C HIS A 73 1.94 -9.87 -11.29
N PHE A 74 2.83 -9.31 -12.12
CA PHE A 74 2.94 -7.86 -12.30
C PHE A 74 1.70 -7.24 -12.93
N GLN A 75 0.96 -7.97 -13.74
CA GLN A 75 -0.31 -7.48 -14.29
C GLN A 75 -1.34 -7.28 -13.18
N ASP A 76 -1.39 -8.19 -12.22
CA ASP A 76 -2.27 -8.05 -11.05
C ASP A 76 -1.83 -6.91 -10.15
N TYR A 77 -0.52 -6.73 -9.95
CA TYR A 77 -0.01 -5.59 -9.18
C TYR A 77 -0.42 -4.29 -9.83
N GLN A 78 -0.27 -4.18 -11.14
CA GLN A 78 -0.65 -2.97 -11.89
C GLN A 78 -2.15 -2.71 -11.78
N ARG A 79 -2.96 -3.73 -12.01
CA ARG A 79 -4.41 -3.63 -11.96
C ARG A 79 -4.92 -3.16 -10.59
N LEU A 80 -4.40 -3.77 -9.53
CA LEU A 80 -4.83 -3.45 -8.18
C LEU A 80 -4.27 -2.11 -7.70
N GLY A 81 -3.06 -1.77 -8.08
CA GLY A 81 -2.48 -0.46 -7.81
C GLY A 81 -3.28 0.65 -8.49
N ASP A 82 -3.64 0.46 -9.76
CA ASP A 82 -4.46 1.41 -10.51
C ASP A 82 -5.83 1.59 -9.85
N ALA A 83 -6.45 0.48 -9.43
CA ALA A 83 -7.76 0.52 -8.78
C ALA A 83 -7.72 1.30 -7.46
N ALA A 84 -6.66 1.14 -6.67
CA ALA A 84 -6.49 1.88 -5.43
C ALA A 84 -6.31 3.38 -5.68
N ILE A 85 -5.51 3.75 -6.68
CA ILE A 85 -5.32 5.15 -7.05
C ILE A 85 -6.64 5.75 -7.57
N ASN A 86 -7.45 4.97 -8.29
CA ASN A 86 -8.75 5.42 -8.76
C ASN A 86 -9.72 5.71 -7.61
N VAL A 87 -9.58 5.05 -6.47
CA VAL A 87 -10.37 5.40 -5.28
C VAL A 87 -10.03 6.81 -4.83
N LEU A 88 -8.75 7.20 -4.82
CA LEU A 88 -8.36 8.58 -4.52
C LEU A 88 -8.97 9.57 -5.50
N ASN A 89 -8.98 9.24 -6.78
CA ASN A 89 -9.53 10.10 -7.82
C ASN A 89 -11.04 10.35 -7.66
N ASP A 90 -11.75 9.48 -6.97
CA ASP A 90 -13.17 9.67 -6.66
C ASP A 90 -13.39 10.79 -5.65
N PHE A 91 -12.38 11.12 -4.86
CA PHE A 91 -12.46 12.17 -3.84
C PHE A 91 -11.87 13.49 -4.32
N THR A 92 -10.84 13.47 -5.16
CA THR A 92 -10.18 14.68 -5.64
C THR A 92 -9.55 14.45 -7.01
N PRO A 93 -9.57 15.47 -7.90
CA PRO A 93 -8.83 15.39 -9.17
C PRO A 93 -7.33 15.64 -9.00
N LEU A 94 -6.90 16.12 -7.81
CA LEU A 94 -5.51 16.50 -7.56
C LEU A 94 -4.73 15.34 -6.94
N VAL A 95 -4.53 14.29 -7.74
CA VAL A 95 -3.77 13.11 -7.31
C VAL A 95 -2.46 13.06 -8.08
N GLU A 96 -1.35 12.97 -7.33
CA GLU A 96 -0.02 12.80 -7.89
C GLU A 96 0.50 11.42 -7.53
N ARG A 97 0.53 10.54 -8.52
CA ARG A 97 1.04 9.17 -8.33
C ARG A 97 2.56 9.19 -8.29
N ILE A 98 3.14 8.62 -7.23
CA ILE A 98 4.59 8.54 -7.04
C ILE A 98 5.12 7.22 -7.59
N SER A 99 4.41 6.14 -7.33
CA SER A 99 4.77 4.79 -7.76
C SER A 99 3.50 3.96 -7.92
N ILE A 100 3.66 2.68 -8.24
CA ILE A 100 2.52 1.77 -8.42
C ILE A 100 1.62 1.69 -7.18
N ASP A 101 2.19 1.88 -5.99
CA ASP A 101 1.50 1.68 -4.71
C ASP A 101 1.44 2.94 -3.84
N GLU A 102 1.79 4.11 -4.37
CA GLU A 102 1.96 5.32 -3.56
C GLU A 102 1.53 6.56 -4.31
N ALA A 103 0.81 7.45 -3.63
CA ALA A 103 0.37 8.71 -4.23
C ALA A 103 0.13 9.78 -3.16
N PHE A 104 0.27 11.04 -3.59
CA PHE A 104 -0.25 12.20 -2.86
C PHE A 104 -1.60 12.59 -3.42
N ALA A 105 -2.48 13.09 -2.56
CA ALA A 105 -3.78 13.63 -2.96
C ALA A 105 -4.05 14.91 -2.18
N ASP A 106 -4.31 15.99 -2.89
CA ASP A 106 -4.68 17.27 -2.26
C ASP A 106 -6.20 17.36 -2.20
N VAL A 107 -6.74 17.35 -0.99
CA VAL A 107 -8.19 17.35 -0.76
C VAL A 107 -8.73 18.70 -0.27
N ALA A 108 -7.92 19.76 -0.32
CA ALA A 108 -8.32 21.09 0.15
C ALA A 108 -9.64 21.57 -0.46
N GLY A 109 -9.84 21.34 -1.76
CA GLY A 109 -11.04 21.76 -2.47
C GLY A 109 -12.25 20.84 -2.31
N CYS A 110 -12.12 19.76 -1.55
CA CYS A 110 -13.13 18.70 -1.50
C CYS A 110 -13.77 18.54 -0.12
N THR A 111 -13.32 19.28 0.87
CA THR A 111 -13.79 19.13 2.25
C THR A 111 -15.27 19.42 2.42
N HIS A 112 -15.82 20.30 1.61
CA HIS A 112 -17.26 20.62 1.65
C HIS A 112 -18.14 19.46 1.15
N LEU A 113 -17.55 18.53 0.37
CA LEU A 113 -18.28 17.38 -0.17
C LEU A 113 -18.12 16.14 0.70
N PHE A 114 -16.92 15.91 1.24
CA PHE A 114 -16.56 14.64 1.84
C PHE A 114 -16.12 14.72 3.31
N GLY A 115 -16.01 15.92 3.86
CA GLY A 115 -15.59 16.13 5.23
C GLY A 115 -14.11 16.51 5.36
N SER A 116 -13.61 16.48 6.59
CA SER A 116 -12.22 16.85 6.88
C SER A 116 -11.23 15.91 6.21
N PRO A 117 -9.96 16.34 6.02
CA PRO A 117 -8.95 15.45 5.46
C PRO A 117 -8.81 14.13 6.22
N PRO A 118 -8.80 14.07 7.57
CA PRO A 118 -8.80 12.78 8.26
C PRO A 118 -10.04 11.92 7.97
N GLU A 119 -11.20 12.52 7.81
CA GLU A 119 -12.42 11.80 7.46
C GLU A 119 -12.33 11.22 6.04
N ILE A 120 -11.78 11.99 5.10
CA ILE A 120 -11.53 11.52 3.74
C ILE A 120 -10.53 10.35 3.76
N ALA A 121 -9.45 10.47 4.53
CA ALA A 121 -8.47 9.40 4.67
C ALA A 121 -9.12 8.10 5.17
N ARG A 122 -9.98 8.19 6.18
CA ARG A 122 -10.71 7.02 6.70
C ARG A 122 -11.66 6.42 5.65
N ALA A 123 -12.33 7.27 4.88
CA ALA A 123 -13.24 6.82 3.83
C ALA A 123 -12.48 6.08 2.71
N VAL A 124 -11.31 6.60 2.32
CA VAL A 124 -10.44 5.94 1.33
C VAL A 124 -9.99 4.57 1.85
N ARG A 125 -9.53 4.51 3.11
CA ARG A 125 -9.11 3.24 3.71
C ARG A 125 -10.23 2.20 3.70
N ARG A 126 -11.44 2.61 4.09
CA ARG A 126 -12.59 1.70 4.10
C ARG A 126 -12.91 1.18 2.71
N ARG A 127 -12.90 2.06 1.71
CA ARG A 127 -13.20 1.67 0.33
C ARG A 127 -12.15 0.75 -0.25
N VAL A 128 -10.87 1.06 -0.07
CA VAL A 128 -9.79 0.20 -0.57
C VAL A 128 -9.89 -1.19 0.07
N ARG A 129 -10.16 -1.25 1.36
CA ARG A 129 -10.32 -2.53 2.04
C ARG A 129 -11.56 -3.29 1.59
N ALA A 130 -12.70 -2.60 1.45
CA ALA A 130 -13.96 -3.23 1.05
C ALA A 130 -13.95 -3.68 -0.42
N GLU A 131 -13.39 -2.85 -1.31
CA GLU A 131 -13.44 -3.10 -2.75
C GLU A 131 -12.28 -3.93 -3.27
N LEU A 132 -11.10 -3.81 -2.65
CA LEU A 132 -9.87 -4.44 -3.14
C LEU A 132 -9.26 -5.43 -2.16
N SER A 133 -9.72 -5.46 -0.92
CA SER A 133 -9.18 -6.30 0.17
C SER A 133 -7.69 -6.04 0.44
N LEU A 134 -7.26 -4.79 0.24
CA LEU A 134 -5.87 -4.38 0.44
C LEU A 134 -5.76 -3.44 1.63
N PRO A 135 -4.69 -3.57 2.43
CA PRO A 135 -4.38 -2.62 3.49
C PRO A 135 -3.71 -1.39 2.89
N ILE A 136 -4.11 -0.22 3.35
CA ILE A 136 -3.52 1.05 2.92
C ILE A 136 -3.29 1.94 4.14
N SER A 137 -2.14 2.61 4.16
CA SER A 137 -1.80 3.60 5.18
C SER A 137 -1.92 4.98 4.57
N ILE A 138 -2.57 5.90 5.28
CA ILE A 138 -2.76 7.26 4.79
C ILE A 138 -2.37 8.23 5.90
N GLY A 139 -1.35 9.05 5.60
CA GLY A 139 -0.96 10.16 6.45
C GLY A 139 -1.59 11.46 5.95
N VAL A 140 -1.80 12.40 6.85
CA VAL A 140 -2.33 13.73 6.53
C VAL A 140 -1.27 14.76 6.88
N ALA A 141 -0.89 15.60 5.94
CA ALA A 141 0.17 16.58 6.12
C ALA A 141 -0.17 17.91 5.42
N ARG A 142 0.59 18.95 5.77
CA ARG A 142 0.43 20.28 5.14
C ARG A 142 1.14 20.36 3.79
N THR A 143 2.19 19.56 3.62
CA THR A 143 3.00 19.56 2.41
C THR A 143 3.29 18.12 1.99
N LYS A 144 3.79 17.94 0.76
CA LYS A 144 4.21 16.64 0.23
C LYS A 144 5.55 16.17 0.84
N HIS A 145 6.25 17.04 1.54
CA HIS A 145 7.57 16.74 2.11
C HIS A 145 7.64 16.97 3.61
#